data_eff48d45d368ac6c4d9cda4be6f1194d
#
_entry.id   eff48d45d368ac6c4d9cda4be6f1194d
#
_cell.length_a   1.000
_cell.length_b   1.000
_cell.length_c   1.000
_cell.angle_alpha   90.00
_cell.angle_beta   90.00
_cell.angle_gamma   90.00
#
_symmetry.space_group_name_H-M   'P 1'
#
loop_
_entity.id
_entity.type
_entity.pdbx_description
1 polymer ?
#
loop_
_entity_poly.entity_id
_entity_poly.type
_entity_poly.pdbx_seq_one_letter_code
_entity_poly.pdbx_strand_id
1 'polypeptide(L)'
;MRCDGLVAVVTGGGSGIGLACVRAFTAAGARVGVLDLELSGLPGDPGVLGVRADVADRASLGTAVAAVAAAFGGVDILVNNAGISAVGTVEEDDDERWSRVLDVNVSGVARTSAVTLPYLRRSSSAAIVNISSIAATTGLPKRALYSASKGAVHALTLAMAADLVTEGVRVNCVAPGTVDTPWVARLLAGAADPTAEKRQLAARQPTGRLVTADEVAAAVVYLASPATRSVTGTSLAVDGGMSGLRLPAPACPAADRAESGA
;
A
#
# COMPACT_ATOMS: atom_id res chain seq x y z
N MET A 1 13.08 0.10 14.04
CA MET A 1 13.66 -0.64 12.90
C MET A 1 14.65 0.28 12.22
N ARG A 2 15.83 -0.22 11.86
CA ARG A 2 16.86 0.58 11.16
C ARG A 2 17.09 0.01 9.75
N CYS A 3 17.38 0.91 8.82
CA CYS A 3 17.71 0.60 7.43
C CYS A 3 18.95 1.41 6.99
N ASP A 4 19.91 1.60 7.92
CA ASP A 4 21.08 2.43 7.72
C ASP A 4 21.86 2.06 6.47
N GLY A 5 22.11 3.04 5.64
CA GLY A 5 22.88 2.89 4.41
C GLY A 5 22.18 2.13 3.28
N LEU A 6 20.99 1.58 3.51
CA LEU A 6 20.19 0.93 2.47
C LEU A 6 19.55 1.96 1.54
N VAL A 7 19.22 1.52 0.34
CA VAL A 7 18.53 2.31 -0.68
C VAL A 7 17.14 1.71 -0.91
N ALA A 8 16.12 2.49 -0.62
CA ALA A 8 14.73 2.13 -0.88
C ALA A 8 14.20 2.84 -2.14
N VAL A 9 13.46 2.12 -2.98
CA VAL A 9 12.66 2.68 -4.07
C VAL A 9 11.19 2.59 -3.68
N VAL A 10 10.46 3.71 -3.76
CA VAL A 10 9.03 3.79 -3.41
C VAL A 10 8.25 4.30 -4.62
N THR A 11 7.34 3.49 -5.16
CA THR A 11 6.42 3.95 -6.22
C THR A 11 5.20 4.65 -5.62
N GLY A 12 4.70 5.70 -6.27
CA GLY A 12 3.60 6.50 -5.73
C GLY A 12 4.00 7.22 -4.42
N GLY A 13 5.27 7.62 -4.30
CA GLY A 13 5.84 8.20 -3.08
C GLY A 13 5.59 9.69 -2.89
N GLY A 14 4.93 10.36 -3.84
CA GLY A 14 4.63 11.80 -3.77
C GLY A 14 3.50 12.16 -2.81
N SER A 15 2.69 11.20 -2.36
CA SER A 15 1.55 11.48 -1.47
C SER A 15 1.16 10.28 -0.60
N GLY A 16 0.26 10.51 0.38
CA GLY A 16 -0.42 9.48 1.16
C GLY A 16 0.52 8.47 1.81
N ILE A 17 0.21 7.18 1.66
CA ILE A 17 1.00 6.07 2.22
C ILE A 17 2.43 6.08 1.68
N GLY A 18 2.60 6.32 0.37
CA GLY A 18 3.93 6.34 -0.24
C GLY A 18 4.82 7.42 0.37
N LEU A 19 4.31 8.64 0.55
CA LEU A 19 5.06 9.74 1.19
C LEU A 19 5.38 9.44 2.66
N ALA A 20 4.45 8.79 3.38
CA ALA A 20 4.73 8.33 4.74
C ALA A 20 5.85 7.28 4.76
N CYS A 21 5.88 6.35 3.78
CA CYS A 21 6.99 5.40 3.63
C CYS A 21 8.32 6.11 3.35
N VAL A 22 8.33 7.13 2.48
CA VAL A 22 9.54 7.94 2.21
C VAL A 22 10.09 8.50 3.51
N ARG A 23 9.24 9.18 4.30
CA ARG A 23 9.65 9.76 5.60
C ARG A 23 10.12 8.70 6.59
N ALA A 24 9.41 7.58 6.67
CA ALA A 24 9.75 6.50 7.61
C ALA A 24 11.10 5.83 7.26
N PHE A 25 11.39 5.59 5.97
CA PHE A 25 12.68 5.06 5.53
C PHE A 25 13.82 6.05 5.76
N THR A 26 13.62 7.34 5.47
CA THR A 26 14.61 8.39 5.75
C THR A 26 14.91 8.45 7.25
N ALA A 27 13.89 8.45 8.11
CA ALA A 27 14.05 8.39 9.56
C ALA A 27 14.73 7.10 10.05
N ALA A 28 14.60 5.99 9.30
CA ALA A 28 15.29 4.72 9.57
C ALA A 28 16.73 4.68 9.04
N GLY A 29 17.24 5.76 8.43
CA GLY A 29 18.61 5.88 7.92
C GLY A 29 18.83 5.41 6.48
N ALA A 30 17.76 5.15 5.73
CA ALA A 30 17.86 4.79 4.31
C ALA A 30 17.88 6.03 3.41
N ARG A 31 18.49 5.88 2.23
CA ARG A 31 18.28 6.79 1.09
C ARG A 31 17.07 6.31 0.28
N VAL A 32 16.30 7.24 -0.26
CA VAL A 32 15.02 6.90 -0.88
C VAL A 32 14.89 7.47 -2.29
N GLY A 33 14.75 6.60 -3.28
CA GLY A 33 14.30 6.95 -4.62
C GLY A 33 12.77 6.93 -4.68
N VAL A 34 12.17 8.03 -5.10
CA VAL A 34 10.71 8.16 -5.24
C VAL A 34 10.34 8.17 -6.71
N LEU A 35 9.52 7.20 -7.12
CA LEU A 35 8.99 7.11 -8.47
C LEU A 35 7.51 7.50 -8.44
N ASP A 36 7.18 8.65 -9.01
CA ASP A 36 5.80 9.15 -9.06
C ASP A 36 5.57 9.99 -10.33
N LEU A 37 4.33 10.19 -10.69
CA LEU A 37 3.94 11.15 -11.73
C LEU A 37 4.02 12.60 -11.23
N GLU A 38 3.87 12.79 -9.90
CA GLU A 38 3.86 14.08 -9.23
C GLU A 38 4.84 14.09 -8.05
N LEU A 39 5.80 15.01 -8.06
CA LEU A 39 6.92 15.06 -7.12
C LEU A 39 6.90 16.28 -6.19
N SER A 40 5.91 17.16 -6.32
CA SER A 40 5.85 18.45 -5.60
C SER A 40 5.74 18.30 -4.08
N GLY A 41 5.25 17.14 -3.58
CA GLY A 41 5.09 16.87 -2.14
C GLY A 41 6.33 16.34 -1.42
N LEU A 42 7.46 16.17 -2.12
CA LEU A 42 8.64 15.54 -1.55
C LEU A 42 9.38 16.47 -0.58
N PRO A 43 9.97 15.91 0.51
CA PRO A 43 10.82 16.67 1.41
C PRO A 43 12.12 17.11 0.70
N GLY A 44 12.63 18.30 1.03
CA GLY A 44 13.93 18.80 0.58
C GLY A 44 15.10 18.14 1.32
N ASP A 45 15.17 16.82 1.31
CA ASP A 45 16.17 16.00 1.99
C ASP A 45 17.19 15.46 0.98
N PRO A 46 18.51 15.62 1.17
CA PRO A 46 19.52 15.13 0.24
C PRO A 46 19.56 13.60 0.11
N GLY A 47 18.97 12.88 1.07
CA GLY A 47 18.76 11.42 1.01
C GLY A 47 17.53 11.01 0.19
N VAL A 48 16.77 11.95 -0.38
CA VAL A 48 15.55 11.68 -1.17
C VAL A 48 15.74 12.15 -2.60
N LEU A 49 15.62 11.24 -3.57
CA LEU A 49 15.67 11.53 -5.00
C LEU A 49 14.30 11.26 -5.63
N GLY A 50 13.62 12.31 -6.07
CA GLY A 50 12.41 12.19 -6.89
C GLY A 50 12.75 11.97 -8.36
N VAL A 51 12.15 10.95 -8.97
CA VAL A 51 12.24 10.69 -10.40
C VAL A 51 10.83 10.49 -10.95
N ARG A 52 10.44 11.31 -11.92
CA ARG A 52 9.14 11.17 -12.56
C ARG A 52 9.06 9.87 -13.33
N ALA A 53 8.09 9.00 -13.01
CA ALA A 53 7.90 7.71 -13.66
C ALA A 53 6.43 7.28 -13.62
N ASP A 54 6.01 6.56 -14.67
CA ASP A 54 4.70 5.92 -14.75
C ASP A 54 4.87 4.41 -14.59
N VAL A 55 4.15 3.81 -13.63
CA VAL A 55 4.16 2.35 -13.42
C VAL A 55 3.51 1.57 -14.56
N ALA A 56 2.74 2.23 -15.41
CA ALA A 56 2.18 1.67 -16.63
C ALA A 56 3.22 1.57 -17.77
N ASP A 57 4.36 2.27 -17.66
CA ASP A 57 5.43 2.30 -18.66
C ASP A 57 6.72 1.63 -18.14
N ARG A 58 7.04 0.46 -18.70
CA ARG A 58 8.25 -0.30 -18.34
C ARG A 58 9.54 0.47 -18.63
N ALA A 59 9.62 1.21 -19.72
CA ALA A 59 10.82 1.96 -20.10
C ALA A 59 11.05 3.14 -19.14
N SER A 60 9.98 3.86 -18.78
CA SER A 60 9.98 4.90 -17.77
C SER A 60 10.51 4.37 -16.44
N LEU A 61 9.99 3.22 -15.97
CA LEU A 61 10.44 2.56 -14.75
C LEU A 61 11.91 2.15 -14.80
N GLY A 62 12.35 1.55 -15.92
CA GLY A 62 13.75 1.13 -16.09
C GLY A 62 14.73 2.30 -15.97
N THR A 63 14.41 3.41 -16.64
CA THR A 63 15.20 4.65 -16.56
C THR A 63 15.21 5.22 -15.15
N ALA A 64 14.06 5.26 -14.48
CA ALA A 64 13.95 5.84 -13.14
C ALA A 64 14.70 5.01 -12.09
N VAL A 65 14.56 3.68 -12.11
CA VAL A 65 15.31 2.79 -11.19
C VAL A 65 16.80 2.88 -11.43
N ALA A 66 17.26 2.94 -12.69
CA ALA A 66 18.66 3.12 -13.02
C ALA A 66 19.22 4.46 -12.50
N ALA A 67 18.44 5.55 -12.59
CA ALA A 67 18.84 6.85 -12.06
C ALA A 67 19.02 6.81 -10.53
N VAL A 68 18.08 6.17 -9.80
CA VAL A 68 18.22 5.99 -8.34
C VAL A 68 19.44 5.14 -8.00
N ALA A 69 19.64 4.03 -8.71
CA ALA A 69 20.79 3.15 -8.48
C ALA A 69 22.13 3.84 -8.76
N ALA A 70 22.19 4.68 -9.80
CA ALA A 70 23.40 5.47 -10.10
C ALA A 70 23.67 6.53 -9.03
N ALA A 71 22.64 7.21 -8.53
CA ALA A 71 22.78 8.25 -7.51
C ALA A 71 23.16 7.68 -6.14
N PHE A 72 22.65 6.50 -5.77
CA PHE A 72 22.78 5.96 -4.42
C PHE A 72 23.63 4.68 -4.33
N GLY A 73 24.09 4.15 -5.46
CA GLY A 73 25.00 2.99 -5.51
C GLY A 73 24.31 1.63 -5.58
N GLY A 74 22.98 1.57 -5.69
CA GLY A 74 22.21 0.32 -5.77
C GLY A 74 20.76 0.50 -5.36
N VAL A 75 20.06 -0.62 -5.21
CA VAL A 75 18.70 -0.69 -4.62
C VAL A 75 18.61 -1.94 -3.75
N ASP A 76 18.19 -1.78 -2.50
CA ASP A 76 18.04 -2.84 -1.51
C ASP A 76 16.58 -3.17 -1.22
N ILE A 77 15.72 -2.16 -1.30
CA ILE A 77 14.30 -2.26 -0.92
C ILE A 77 13.44 -1.70 -2.05
N LEU A 78 12.38 -2.43 -2.39
CA LEU A 78 11.33 -1.94 -3.29
C LEU A 78 10.01 -1.91 -2.55
N VAL A 79 9.33 -0.75 -2.58
CA VAL A 79 7.94 -0.59 -2.11
C VAL A 79 7.04 -0.33 -3.31
N ASN A 80 6.23 -1.31 -3.68
CA ASN A 80 5.20 -1.16 -4.69
C ASN A 80 3.94 -0.59 -4.04
N ASN A 81 3.83 0.74 -4.02
CA ASN A 81 2.71 1.46 -3.41
C ASN A 81 1.81 2.14 -4.46
N ALA A 82 2.32 2.52 -5.62
CA ALA A 82 1.52 3.15 -6.66
C ALA A 82 0.26 2.34 -6.99
N GLY A 83 -0.86 3.01 -7.09
CA GLY A 83 -2.12 2.37 -7.39
C GLY A 83 -3.27 3.36 -7.49
N ILE A 84 -4.33 2.95 -8.17
CA ILE A 84 -5.57 3.70 -8.32
C ILE A 84 -6.74 2.91 -7.74
N SER A 85 -7.76 3.64 -7.29
CA SER A 85 -8.97 3.04 -6.73
C SER A 85 -10.03 2.86 -7.80
N ALA A 86 -10.92 1.89 -7.54
CA ALA A 86 -12.19 1.75 -8.24
C ALA A 86 -13.32 1.65 -7.22
N VAL A 87 -14.41 2.35 -7.49
CA VAL A 87 -15.66 2.27 -6.73
C VAL A 87 -16.73 1.91 -7.74
N GLY A 88 -17.35 0.76 -7.56
CA GLY A 88 -18.39 0.24 -8.45
C GLY A 88 -18.68 -1.22 -8.16
N THR A 89 -19.87 -1.66 -8.59
CA THR A 89 -20.25 -3.07 -8.69
C THR A 89 -19.62 -3.68 -9.96
N VAL A 90 -19.80 -4.97 -10.18
CA VAL A 90 -19.32 -5.63 -11.39
C VAL A 90 -20.01 -5.12 -12.67
N GLU A 91 -21.19 -4.53 -12.54
CA GLU A 91 -21.98 -4.02 -13.66
C GLU A 91 -21.64 -2.56 -14.01
N GLU A 92 -21.07 -1.81 -13.05
CA GLU A 92 -20.79 -0.37 -13.20
C GLU A 92 -19.41 -0.08 -13.81
N ASP A 93 -18.50 -1.06 -13.82
CA ASP A 93 -17.14 -0.92 -14.35
C ASP A 93 -17.04 -1.54 -15.75
N ASP A 94 -16.71 -0.74 -16.76
CA ASP A 94 -16.49 -1.16 -18.14
C ASP A 94 -15.08 -1.79 -18.36
N ASP A 95 -14.87 -2.39 -19.53
CA ASP A 95 -13.62 -3.08 -19.89
C ASP A 95 -12.41 -2.13 -19.88
N GLU A 96 -12.58 -0.85 -20.25
CA GLU A 96 -11.50 0.13 -20.25
C GLU A 96 -11.05 0.41 -18.81
N ARG A 97 -11.99 0.59 -17.88
CA ARG A 97 -11.70 0.80 -16.48
C ARG A 97 -11.06 -0.43 -15.83
N TRP A 98 -11.56 -1.63 -16.16
CA TRP A 98 -10.94 -2.90 -15.75
C TRP A 98 -9.49 -2.95 -16.23
N SER A 99 -9.25 -2.74 -17.51
CA SER A 99 -7.92 -2.76 -18.10
C SER A 99 -6.98 -1.77 -17.43
N ARG A 100 -7.40 -0.52 -17.25
CA ARG A 100 -6.60 0.54 -16.63
C ARG A 100 -6.24 0.22 -15.17
N VAL A 101 -7.20 -0.22 -14.37
CA VAL A 101 -6.94 -0.52 -12.94
C VAL A 101 -6.01 -1.71 -12.79
N LEU A 102 -6.20 -2.78 -13.57
CA LEU A 102 -5.31 -3.92 -13.56
C LEU A 102 -3.91 -3.57 -14.08
N ASP A 103 -3.82 -2.73 -15.09
CA ASP A 103 -2.54 -2.30 -15.64
C ASP A 103 -1.70 -1.53 -14.61
N VAL A 104 -2.30 -0.59 -13.90
CA VAL A 104 -1.61 0.18 -12.84
C VAL A 104 -1.37 -0.68 -11.61
N ASN A 105 -2.42 -1.30 -11.04
CA ASN A 105 -2.35 -1.91 -9.71
C ASN A 105 -1.65 -3.27 -9.70
N VAL A 106 -1.66 -4.01 -10.81
CA VAL A 106 -1.13 -5.37 -10.90
C VAL A 106 0.10 -5.43 -11.82
N SER A 107 -0.09 -5.07 -13.10
CA SER A 107 1.02 -5.09 -14.05
C SER A 107 2.11 -4.10 -13.67
N GLY A 108 1.75 -2.96 -13.08
CA GLY A 108 2.68 -1.97 -12.53
C GLY A 108 3.58 -2.56 -11.44
N VAL A 109 3.02 -3.33 -10.52
CA VAL A 109 3.79 -4.07 -9.49
C VAL A 109 4.76 -5.04 -10.14
N ALA A 110 4.29 -5.84 -11.10
CA ALA A 110 5.13 -6.81 -11.81
C ALA A 110 6.24 -6.13 -12.61
N ARG A 111 5.93 -5.05 -13.34
CA ARG A 111 6.91 -4.28 -14.13
C ARG A 111 7.98 -3.67 -13.25
N THR A 112 7.58 -2.97 -12.17
CA THR A 112 8.53 -2.32 -11.25
C THR A 112 9.42 -3.35 -10.60
N SER A 113 8.86 -4.46 -10.12
CA SER A 113 9.63 -5.55 -9.54
C SER A 113 10.64 -6.11 -10.54
N ALA A 114 10.22 -6.40 -11.77
CA ALA A 114 11.10 -6.97 -12.80
C ALA A 114 12.29 -6.06 -13.15
N VAL A 115 12.09 -4.75 -13.26
CA VAL A 115 13.19 -3.82 -13.57
C VAL A 115 14.09 -3.54 -12.37
N THR A 116 13.61 -3.77 -11.14
CA THR A 116 14.38 -3.57 -9.92
C THR A 116 15.16 -4.81 -9.49
N LEU A 117 14.69 -6.03 -9.82
CA LEU A 117 15.31 -7.30 -9.44
C LEU A 117 16.82 -7.40 -9.75
N PRO A 118 17.37 -6.92 -10.88
CA PRO A 118 18.82 -6.97 -11.13
C PRO A 118 19.65 -6.22 -10.07
N TYR A 119 19.07 -5.22 -9.42
CA TYR A 119 19.69 -4.47 -8.32
C TYR A 119 19.49 -5.18 -6.99
N LEU A 120 18.27 -5.63 -6.70
CA LEU A 120 17.93 -6.35 -5.47
C LEU A 120 18.78 -7.62 -5.30
N ARG A 121 19.03 -8.37 -6.37
CA ARG A 121 19.89 -9.59 -6.35
C ARG A 121 21.33 -9.32 -5.90
N ARG A 122 21.80 -8.07 -5.96
CA ARG A 122 23.13 -7.68 -5.50
C ARG A 122 23.13 -7.19 -4.05
N SER A 123 21.97 -7.02 -3.46
CA SER A 123 21.83 -6.58 -2.07
C SER A 123 21.93 -7.76 -1.11
N SER A 124 22.63 -7.58 0.00
CA SER A 124 22.64 -8.54 1.12
C SER A 124 21.39 -8.45 2.01
N SER A 125 20.50 -7.52 1.73
CA SER A 125 19.31 -7.22 2.55
C SER A 125 18.05 -6.96 1.71
N ALA A 126 17.98 -7.63 0.55
CA ALA A 126 16.91 -7.41 -0.43
C ALA A 126 15.51 -7.65 0.13
N ALA A 127 14.61 -6.70 -0.09
CA ALA A 127 13.21 -6.83 0.28
C ALA A 127 12.28 -6.12 -0.72
N ILE A 128 11.16 -6.77 -1.02
CA ILE A 128 10.03 -6.18 -1.75
C ILE A 128 8.83 -6.14 -0.79
N VAL A 129 8.19 -4.99 -0.68
CA VAL A 129 6.94 -4.82 0.07
C VAL A 129 5.87 -4.25 -0.85
N ASN A 130 4.80 -5.02 -1.06
CA ASN A 130 3.69 -4.62 -1.89
C ASN A 130 2.57 -4.02 -1.03
N ILE A 131 1.94 -2.93 -1.46
CA ILE A 131 0.75 -2.40 -0.80
C ILE A 131 -0.50 -3.06 -1.42
N SER A 132 -1.03 -4.05 -0.71
CA SER A 132 -2.32 -4.68 -1.00
C SER A 132 -3.47 -3.89 -0.35
N SER A 133 -4.45 -4.55 0.20
CA SER A 133 -5.59 -3.99 0.95
C SER A 133 -6.32 -5.12 1.66
N ILE A 134 -7.08 -4.81 2.71
CA ILE A 134 -8.08 -5.74 3.25
C ILE A 134 -9.10 -6.15 2.19
N ALA A 135 -9.34 -5.32 1.17
CA ALA A 135 -10.20 -5.65 0.03
C ALA A 135 -9.74 -6.88 -0.78
N ALA A 136 -8.49 -7.33 -0.59
CA ALA A 136 -7.98 -8.55 -1.19
C ALA A 136 -8.64 -9.83 -0.63
N THR A 137 -9.05 -9.79 0.64
CA THR A 137 -9.52 -10.97 1.40
C THR A 137 -10.86 -10.76 2.11
N THR A 138 -11.38 -9.52 2.09
CA THR A 138 -12.64 -9.15 2.75
C THR A 138 -13.60 -8.59 1.71
N GLY A 139 -14.84 -9.14 1.65
CA GLY A 139 -15.88 -8.64 0.76
C GLY A 139 -16.34 -7.23 1.15
N LEU A 140 -16.10 -6.26 0.29
CA LEU A 140 -16.53 -4.89 0.47
C LEU A 140 -17.52 -4.48 -0.61
N PRO A 141 -18.68 -3.87 -0.25
CA PRO A 141 -19.65 -3.38 -1.21
C PRO A 141 -19.02 -2.35 -2.16
N LYS A 142 -19.41 -2.41 -3.44
CA LYS A 142 -18.95 -1.48 -4.50
C LYS A 142 -17.41 -1.42 -4.64
N ARG A 143 -16.73 -2.59 -4.55
CA ARG A 143 -15.28 -2.70 -4.68
C ARG A 143 -14.86 -3.87 -5.58
N ALA A 144 -15.71 -4.33 -6.50
CA ALA A 144 -15.47 -5.53 -7.31
C ALA A 144 -14.09 -5.46 -8.01
N LEU A 145 -13.87 -4.48 -8.85
CA LEU A 145 -12.62 -4.28 -9.60
C LEU A 145 -11.41 -4.02 -8.68
N TYR A 146 -11.59 -3.17 -7.67
CA TYR A 146 -10.51 -2.88 -6.72
C TYR A 146 -10.10 -4.11 -5.94
N SER A 147 -11.07 -4.89 -5.44
CA SER A 147 -10.82 -6.14 -4.72
C SER A 147 -10.11 -7.16 -5.60
N ALA A 148 -10.53 -7.32 -6.85
CA ALA A 148 -9.85 -8.18 -7.82
C ALA A 148 -8.38 -7.77 -8.00
N SER A 149 -8.12 -6.47 -8.18
CA SER A 149 -6.75 -5.97 -8.35
C SER A 149 -5.88 -6.19 -7.10
N LYS A 150 -6.43 -5.97 -5.89
CA LYS A 150 -5.68 -6.15 -4.63
C LYS A 150 -5.54 -7.63 -4.23
N GLY A 151 -6.50 -8.47 -4.60
CA GLY A 151 -6.38 -9.93 -4.53
C GLY A 151 -5.27 -10.46 -5.43
N ALA A 152 -5.16 -9.93 -6.66
CA ALA A 152 -4.06 -10.27 -7.56
C ALA A 152 -2.70 -9.86 -6.98
N VAL A 153 -2.56 -8.66 -6.37
CA VAL A 153 -1.33 -8.23 -5.69
C VAL A 153 -0.98 -9.17 -4.53
N HIS A 154 -1.98 -9.62 -3.76
CA HIS A 154 -1.77 -10.57 -2.67
C HIS A 154 -1.22 -11.91 -3.21
N ALA A 155 -1.85 -12.49 -4.22
CA ALA A 155 -1.41 -13.73 -4.85
C ALA A 155 -0.02 -13.59 -5.50
N LEU A 156 0.21 -12.48 -6.22
CA LEU A 156 1.51 -12.16 -6.82
C LEU A 156 2.62 -12.06 -5.77
N THR A 157 2.33 -11.53 -4.59
CA THR A 157 3.29 -11.46 -3.49
C THR A 157 3.76 -12.84 -3.07
N LEU A 158 2.84 -13.81 -2.94
CA LEU A 158 3.17 -15.19 -2.56
C LEU A 158 3.99 -15.89 -3.64
N ALA A 159 3.59 -15.74 -4.90
CA ALA A 159 4.31 -16.30 -6.03
C ALA A 159 5.75 -15.75 -6.12
N MET A 160 5.89 -14.42 -6.05
CA MET A 160 7.21 -13.78 -6.05
C MET A 160 8.07 -14.19 -4.84
N ALA A 161 7.47 -14.38 -3.66
CA ALA A 161 8.20 -14.86 -2.49
C ALA A 161 8.73 -16.28 -2.71
N ALA A 162 7.93 -17.17 -3.30
CA ALA A 162 8.35 -18.54 -3.63
C ALA A 162 9.48 -18.56 -4.68
N ASP A 163 9.37 -17.76 -5.72
CA ASP A 163 10.37 -17.68 -6.78
C ASP A 163 11.72 -17.13 -6.30
N LEU A 164 11.70 -16.15 -5.39
CA LEU A 164 12.86 -15.32 -5.06
C LEU A 164 13.54 -15.67 -3.71
N VAL A 165 12.94 -16.54 -2.89
CA VAL A 165 13.46 -16.86 -1.56
C VAL A 165 14.87 -17.48 -1.61
N THR A 166 15.15 -18.32 -2.60
CA THR A 166 16.48 -18.94 -2.80
C THR A 166 17.52 -17.96 -3.32
N GLU A 167 17.09 -16.82 -3.86
CA GLU A 167 17.95 -15.74 -4.31
C GLU A 167 18.21 -14.71 -3.19
N GLY A 168 17.67 -14.93 -1.98
CA GLY A 168 17.83 -14.05 -0.83
C GLY A 168 16.97 -12.79 -0.87
N VAL A 169 15.99 -12.70 -1.78
CA VAL A 169 15.03 -11.59 -1.87
C VAL A 169 13.75 -11.96 -1.14
N ARG A 170 13.41 -11.23 -0.09
CA ARG A 170 12.15 -11.39 0.65
C ARG A 170 11.03 -10.61 -0.02
N VAL A 171 9.84 -11.19 -0.09
CA VAL A 171 8.67 -10.52 -0.66
C VAL A 171 7.49 -10.65 0.30
N ASN A 172 6.92 -9.51 0.70
CA ASN A 172 5.77 -9.45 1.60
C ASN A 172 4.76 -8.42 1.10
N CYS A 173 3.57 -8.40 1.68
CA CYS A 173 2.66 -7.29 1.48
C CYS A 173 2.08 -6.76 2.81
N VAL A 174 1.67 -5.50 2.78
CA VAL A 174 0.84 -4.89 3.81
C VAL A 174 -0.58 -4.80 3.26
N ALA A 175 -1.57 -5.12 4.09
CA ALA A 175 -2.99 -5.03 3.77
C ALA A 175 -3.65 -3.96 4.67
N PRO A 176 -3.67 -2.68 4.26
CA PRO A 176 -4.29 -1.62 5.03
C PRO A 176 -5.82 -1.71 5.03
N GLY A 177 -6.44 -1.24 6.11
CA GLY A 177 -7.85 -0.85 6.16
C GLY A 177 -8.11 0.46 5.44
N THR A 178 -9.09 1.23 5.91
CA THR A 178 -9.31 2.59 5.40
C THR A 178 -8.29 3.54 6.03
N VAL A 179 -7.41 4.08 5.20
CA VAL A 179 -6.29 4.95 5.63
C VAL A 179 -6.65 6.42 5.45
N ASP A 180 -6.40 7.26 6.45
CA ASP A 180 -6.57 8.72 6.36
C ASP A 180 -5.48 9.31 5.44
N THR A 181 -5.87 9.59 4.21
CA THR A 181 -4.98 10.04 3.13
C THR A 181 -5.66 11.14 2.32
N PRO A 182 -4.90 11.94 1.55
CA PRO A 182 -5.48 12.90 0.62
C PRO A 182 -6.50 12.31 -0.35
N TRP A 183 -6.37 11.02 -0.69
CA TRP A 183 -7.35 10.33 -1.52
C TRP A 183 -8.70 10.16 -0.79
N VAL A 184 -8.69 9.70 0.47
CA VAL A 184 -9.91 9.58 1.30
C VAL A 184 -10.50 10.96 1.55
N ALA A 185 -9.67 11.99 1.77
CA ALA A 185 -10.15 13.37 1.92
C ALA A 185 -10.90 13.85 0.67
N ARG A 186 -10.41 13.55 -0.55
CA ARG A 186 -11.14 13.87 -1.79
C ARG A 186 -12.45 13.09 -1.93
N LEU A 187 -12.46 11.82 -1.53
CA LEU A 187 -13.69 11.02 -1.53
C LEU A 187 -14.75 11.64 -0.59
N LEU A 188 -14.33 12.04 0.61
CA LEU A 188 -15.20 12.67 1.59
C LEU A 188 -15.70 14.04 1.13
N ALA A 189 -14.87 14.83 0.45
CA ALA A 189 -15.26 16.15 -0.07
C ALA A 189 -16.39 16.07 -1.12
N GLY A 190 -16.56 14.92 -1.79
CA GLY A 190 -17.67 14.67 -2.72
C GLY A 190 -18.94 14.08 -2.06
N ALA A 191 -18.91 13.79 -0.76
CA ALA A 191 -20.06 13.22 -0.06
C ALA A 191 -21.07 14.30 0.35
N ALA A 192 -22.35 13.93 0.41
CA ALA A 192 -23.44 14.84 0.87
C ALA A 192 -23.24 15.30 2.32
N ASP A 193 -22.73 14.42 3.19
CA ASP A 193 -22.28 14.73 4.56
C ASP A 193 -20.91 14.10 4.81
N PRO A 194 -19.81 14.86 4.60
CA PRO A 194 -18.46 14.39 4.80
C PRO A 194 -18.17 13.88 6.21
N THR A 195 -18.81 14.47 7.22
CA THR A 195 -18.61 14.10 8.62
C THR A 195 -19.27 12.77 8.94
N ALA A 196 -20.49 12.55 8.49
CA ALA A 196 -21.20 11.29 8.64
C ALA A 196 -20.46 10.17 7.89
N GLU A 197 -20.03 10.43 6.65
CA GLU A 197 -19.28 9.45 5.85
C GLU A 197 -17.95 9.08 6.52
N LYS A 198 -17.21 10.06 7.04
CA LYS A 198 -15.95 9.80 7.78
C LYS A 198 -16.20 8.92 9.01
N ARG A 199 -17.29 9.17 9.75
CA ARG A 199 -17.67 8.33 10.90
C ARG A 199 -18.01 6.91 10.46
N GLN A 200 -18.75 6.73 9.35
CA GLN A 200 -19.07 5.41 8.82
C GLN A 200 -17.81 4.65 8.38
N LEU A 201 -16.87 5.32 7.71
CA LEU A 201 -15.58 4.72 7.33
C LEU A 201 -14.77 4.30 8.56
N ALA A 202 -14.74 5.13 9.61
CA ALA A 202 -14.05 4.81 10.86
C ALA A 202 -14.72 3.63 11.59
N ALA A 203 -16.05 3.59 11.62
CA ALA A 203 -16.83 2.54 12.28
C ALA A 203 -16.67 1.15 11.62
N ARG A 204 -16.21 1.07 10.37
CA ARG A 204 -15.88 -0.22 9.74
C ARG A 204 -14.69 -0.91 10.40
N GLN A 205 -13.83 -0.16 11.06
CA GLN A 205 -12.67 -0.66 11.76
C GLN A 205 -12.98 -0.82 13.25
N PRO A 206 -12.81 -2.02 13.83
CA PRO A 206 -13.04 -2.27 15.25
C PRO A 206 -12.39 -1.26 16.22
N THR A 207 -11.26 -0.68 15.83
CA THR A 207 -10.60 0.39 16.59
C THR A 207 -11.37 1.72 16.61
N GLY A 208 -12.44 1.86 15.81
CA GLY A 208 -13.29 3.06 15.76
C GLY A 208 -12.66 4.27 15.08
N ARG A 209 -11.51 4.13 14.43
CA ARG A 209 -10.79 5.21 13.74
C ARG A 209 -10.20 4.76 12.41
N LEU A 210 -9.90 5.71 11.54
CA LEU A 210 -9.11 5.43 10.35
C LEU A 210 -7.68 5.04 10.74
N VAL A 211 -7.05 4.19 9.93
CA VAL A 211 -5.61 3.91 10.01
C VAL A 211 -4.86 5.15 9.52
N THR A 212 -3.73 5.46 10.12
CA THR A 212 -2.87 6.53 9.62
C THR A 212 -1.89 6.01 8.56
N ALA A 213 -1.46 6.89 7.65
CA ALA A 213 -0.42 6.54 6.68
C ALA A 213 0.89 6.13 7.36
N ASP A 214 1.19 6.72 8.53
CA ASP A 214 2.40 6.41 9.30
C ASP A 214 2.34 5.02 9.94
N GLU A 215 1.17 4.53 10.37
CA GLU A 215 1.00 3.14 10.84
C GLU A 215 1.28 2.14 9.72
N VAL A 216 0.83 2.42 8.50
CA VAL A 216 1.13 1.59 7.33
C VAL A 216 2.63 1.64 7.01
N ALA A 217 3.23 2.83 7.01
CA ALA A 217 4.65 3.01 6.75
C ALA A 217 5.53 2.28 7.77
N ALA A 218 5.15 2.29 9.05
CA ALA A 218 5.85 1.54 10.10
C ALA A 218 5.85 0.02 9.82
N ALA A 219 4.71 -0.53 9.37
CA ALA A 219 4.61 -1.93 8.96
C ALA A 219 5.46 -2.23 7.72
N VAL A 220 5.53 -1.31 6.76
CA VAL A 220 6.38 -1.43 5.57
C VAL A 220 7.85 -1.47 5.97
N VAL A 221 8.31 -0.55 6.82
CA VAL A 221 9.70 -0.53 7.31
C VAL A 221 10.01 -1.80 8.12
N TYR A 222 9.07 -2.31 8.93
CA TYR A 222 9.21 -3.59 9.63
C TYR A 222 9.48 -4.73 8.65
N LEU A 223 8.66 -4.90 7.62
CA LEU A 223 8.80 -5.97 6.63
C LEU A 223 10.07 -5.83 5.77
N ALA A 224 10.53 -4.60 5.52
CA ALA A 224 11.71 -4.31 4.74
C ALA A 224 13.02 -4.46 5.55
N SER A 225 12.96 -4.26 6.87
CA SER A 225 14.15 -4.20 7.73
C SER A 225 15.00 -5.48 7.69
N PRO A 226 16.33 -5.36 7.70
CA PRO A 226 17.24 -6.51 7.87
C PRO A 226 17.03 -7.28 9.19
N ALA A 227 16.39 -6.67 10.19
CA ALA A 227 16.08 -7.33 11.46
C ALA A 227 14.98 -8.42 11.33
N THR A 228 14.25 -8.46 10.20
CA THR A 228 13.13 -9.39 9.97
C THR A 228 13.42 -10.40 8.86
N ARG A 229 14.64 -10.93 8.81
CA ARG A 229 15.14 -11.80 7.72
C ARG A 229 14.30 -13.07 7.48
N SER A 230 13.62 -13.57 8.48
CA SER A 230 12.78 -14.77 8.37
C SER A 230 11.34 -14.46 7.97
N VAL A 231 10.98 -13.20 7.73
CA VAL A 231 9.63 -12.79 7.30
C VAL A 231 9.60 -12.65 5.79
N THR A 232 8.99 -13.62 5.11
CA THR A 232 8.73 -13.61 3.67
C THR A 232 7.43 -14.36 3.37
N GLY A 233 6.75 -14.01 2.29
CA GLY A 233 5.47 -14.61 1.88
C GLY A 233 4.32 -14.28 2.83
N THR A 234 4.39 -13.18 3.59
CA THR A 234 3.32 -12.78 4.52
C THR A 234 2.51 -11.59 4.02
N SER A 235 1.26 -11.56 4.47
CA SER A 235 0.39 -10.38 4.36
C SER A 235 0.12 -9.85 5.77
N LEU A 236 0.64 -8.65 6.05
CA LEU A 236 0.48 -8.00 7.35
C LEU A 236 -0.71 -7.05 7.31
N ALA A 237 -1.78 -7.36 8.03
CA ALA A 237 -2.93 -6.49 8.16
C ALA A 237 -2.60 -5.28 9.05
N VAL A 238 -2.94 -4.07 8.54
CA VAL A 238 -2.90 -2.80 9.28
C VAL A 238 -4.27 -2.14 9.08
N ASP A 239 -5.29 -2.69 9.72
CA ASP A 239 -6.69 -2.45 9.39
C ASP A 239 -7.60 -2.20 10.60
N GLY A 240 -7.01 -2.02 11.79
CA GLY A 240 -7.76 -1.83 13.01
C GLY A 240 -8.62 -3.04 13.41
N GLY A 241 -8.28 -4.25 12.92
CA GLY A 241 -9.01 -5.49 13.18
C GLY A 241 -10.16 -5.78 12.21
N MET A 242 -10.32 -4.97 11.15
CA MET A 242 -11.46 -5.05 10.24
C MET A 242 -11.57 -6.41 9.52
N SER A 243 -10.47 -7.03 9.13
CA SER A 243 -10.47 -8.32 8.44
C SER A 243 -10.58 -9.51 9.39
N GLY A 244 -9.99 -9.43 10.59
CA GLY A 244 -9.80 -10.57 11.48
C GLY A 244 -10.77 -10.67 12.65
N LEU A 245 -11.32 -9.55 13.13
CA LEU A 245 -12.13 -9.55 14.34
C LEU A 245 -13.64 -9.67 14.03
N ARG A 246 -14.34 -10.34 14.92
CA ARG A 246 -15.81 -10.41 14.96
C ARG A 246 -16.26 -9.92 16.33
N LEU A 247 -16.75 -8.67 16.36
CA LEU A 247 -17.26 -8.07 17.60
C LEU A 247 -18.76 -8.40 17.76
N PRO A 248 -19.24 -8.55 19.02
CA PRO A 248 -20.67 -8.60 19.27
C PRO A 248 -21.37 -7.36 18.69
N ALA A 249 -22.56 -7.53 18.16
CA ALA A 249 -23.37 -6.38 17.79
C ALA A 249 -23.59 -5.49 19.02
N PRO A 250 -23.54 -4.13 18.87
CA PRO A 250 -23.93 -3.25 19.97
C PRO A 250 -25.33 -3.65 20.45
N ALA A 251 -25.51 -3.78 21.78
CA ALA A 251 -26.82 -4.09 22.35
C ALA A 251 -27.84 -3.11 21.77
N CYS A 252 -28.90 -3.65 21.17
CA CYS A 252 -30.00 -2.83 20.73
C CYS A 252 -30.51 -2.05 21.95
N PRO A 253 -30.61 -0.70 21.92
CA PRO A 253 -31.23 0.02 23.02
C PRO A 253 -32.60 -0.62 23.26
N ALA A 254 -32.84 -1.04 24.51
CA ALA A 254 -34.11 -1.65 24.88
C ALA A 254 -35.23 -0.70 24.39
N ALA A 255 -36.04 -1.20 23.45
CA ALA A 255 -37.25 -0.47 23.08
C ALA A 255 -38.03 -0.23 24.40
N ASP A 256 -38.28 1.04 24.72
CA ASP A 256 -39.16 1.42 25.82
C ASP A 256 -40.42 0.54 25.70
N ARG A 257 -40.53 -0.43 26.58
CA ARG A 257 -41.78 -1.11 26.79
C ARG A 257 -42.67 -0.06 27.40
N ALA A 258 -43.40 0.66 26.54
CA ALA A 258 -44.56 1.40 26.98
C ALA A 258 -45.44 0.41 27.73
N GLU A 259 -45.46 0.54 29.04
CA GLU A 259 -46.46 -0.11 29.88
C GLU A 259 -47.84 0.36 29.40
N SER A 260 -48.51 -0.49 28.63
CA SER A 260 -49.94 -0.35 28.44
C SER A 260 -50.57 -0.89 29.73
N GLY A 261 -50.58 -0.05 30.76
CA GLY A 261 -51.46 -0.19 31.91
C GLY A 261 -52.82 0.41 31.59
N ALA A 262 -53.80 -0.39 31.55
CA ALA A 262 -55.20 -0.03 31.90
C ALA A 262 -55.92 -1.29 32.29
#